data_be513eb88041002e718e922be1a50c79
#
_entry.id   be513eb88041002e718e922be1a50c79
#
_cell.length_a   1.000
_cell.length_b   1.000
_cell.length_c   1.000
_cell.angle_alpha   90.00
_cell.angle_beta   90.00
_cell.angle_gamma   90.00
#
_symmetry.space_group_name_H-M   'P 1'
#
loop_
_entity.id
_entity.type
_entity.pdbx_description
1 polymer ?
#
loop_
_entity_poly.entity_id
_entity_poly.type
_entity_poly.pdbx_seq_one_letter_code
_entity_poly.pdbx_strand_id
1 'polypeptide(L)'
;GLNATAFPSGVMTMPVEATEHAGPVIIWRKELRPDSGGAGKQRGGLGQFMEVGAREGHEFDIQAMFDRVDHPANGRRGGGPGAPTTIAQDDGTKMNGKGKQFVAHGRRVVMAFPGGAGYGAASARAKASVMRDLARGYISVAVAKRDYALADADIATVMDAIASGQDI
;
A
#
# COMPACT_ATOMS: atom_id res chain seq x y z
N GLY A 1 11.21 4.69 -4.70
CA GLY A 1 11.01 5.10 -3.31
C GLY A 1 11.02 3.91 -2.36
N LEU A 2 11.31 4.15 -1.10
CA LEU A 2 11.25 3.12 -0.06
C LEU A 2 9.79 2.77 0.24
N ASN A 3 9.48 1.49 0.36
CA ASN A 3 8.13 1.01 0.63
C ASN A 3 7.84 1.03 2.14
N ALA A 4 6.61 1.37 2.50
CA ALA A 4 6.08 1.33 3.87
C ALA A 4 7.05 1.91 4.93
N THR A 5 7.68 3.05 4.61
CA THR A 5 8.72 3.67 5.46
C THR A 5 8.12 4.69 6.41
N ALA A 6 8.41 4.57 7.70
CA ALA A 6 8.05 5.55 8.71
C ALA A 6 9.10 6.68 8.74
N PHE A 7 8.77 7.81 8.15
CA PHE A 7 9.61 9.01 8.15
C PHE A 7 8.91 10.14 8.93
N PRO A 8 9.62 10.93 9.72
CA PRO A 8 11.08 11.04 9.86
C PRO A 8 11.70 10.16 10.96
N SER A 9 10.88 9.46 11.74
CA SER A 9 11.35 8.76 12.94
C SER A 9 12.22 7.53 12.67
N GLY A 10 12.18 6.98 11.45
CA GLY A 10 12.98 5.81 11.09
C GLY A 10 12.72 4.57 11.95
N VAL A 11 11.57 4.55 12.63
CA VAL A 11 11.20 3.42 13.50
C VAL A 11 11.03 2.14 12.70
N MET A 12 11.46 1.06 13.28
CA MET A 12 11.25 -0.26 12.71
C MET A 12 9.83 -0.74 12.97
N THR A 13 9.32 -1.57 12.05
CA THR A 13 8.03 -2.22 12.22
C THR A 13 8.08 -3.22 13.37
N MET A 14 7.17 -3.11 14.33
CA MET A 14 6.99 -4.13 15.37
C MET A 14 6.51 -5.43 14.71
N PRO A 15 7.07 -6.60 15.09
CA PRO A 15 6.55 -7.89 14.67
C PRO A 15 5.07 -8.06 15.05
N VAL A 16 4.32 -8.79 14.23
CA VAL A 16 2.89 -9.03 14.48
C VAL A 16 2.69 -9.74 15.80
N GLU A 17 3.48 -10.76 16.06
CA GLU A 17 3.45 -11.57 17.30
C GLU A 17 3.66 -10.73 18.56
N ALA A 18 4.60 -9.79 18.50
CA ALA A 18 4.85 -8.88 19.62
C ALA A 18 3.67 -7.93 19.86
N THR A 19 3.03 -7.46 18.79
CA THR A 19 1.83 -6.59 18.89
C THR A 19 0.66 -7.36 19.50
N GLU A 20 0.41 -8.59 19.04
CA GLU A 20 -0.67 -9.45 19.51
C GLU A 20 -0.46 -9.96 20.93
N HIS A 21 0.80 -10.02 21.38
CA HIS A 21 1.13 -10.36 22.77
C HIS A 21 0.90 -9.18 23.71
N ALA A 22 1.09 -7.96 23.24
CA ALA A 22 0.97 -6.76 24.07
C ALA A 22 -0.49 -6.33 24.33
N GLY A 23 -1.46 -6.81 23.55
CA GLY A 23 -2.86 -6.39 23.69
C GLY A 23 -3.86 -7.41 23.10
N PRO A 24 -5.17 -7.22 23.37
CA PRO A 24 -6.21 -8.13 22.90
C PRO A 24 -6.58 -7.86 21.42
N VAL A 25 -5.57 -7.72 20.56
CA VAL A 25 -5.75 -7.47 19.14
C VAL A 25 -5.23 -8.63 18.31
N ILE A 26 -5.77 -8.77 17.10
CA ILE A 26 -5.32 -9.72 16.07
C ILE A 26 -5.05 -8.91 14.80
N ILE A 27 -3.89 -9.13 14.20
CA ILE A 27 -3.52 -8.53 12.92
C ILE A 27 -3.76 -9.55 11.82
N TRP A 28 -4.88 -9.42 11.14
CA TRP A 28 -5.31 -10.33 10.08
C TRP A 28 -4.53 -10.14 8.78
N ARG A 29 -4.03 -8.93 8.53
CA ARG A 29 -3.34 -8.57 7.31
C ARG A 29 -2.31 -7.49 7.57
N LYS A 30 -1.11 -7.64 7.06
CA LYS A 30 -0.05 -6.65 7.07
C LYS A 30 0.85 -6.87 5.87
N GLU A 31 0.60 -6.16 4.78
CA GLU A 31 1.29 -6.37 3.51
C GLU A 31 1.47 -5.06 2.74
N LEU A 32 2.37 -5.05 1.77
CA LEU A 32 2.50 -3.91 0.87
C LEU A 32 1.22 -3.73 0.04
N ARG A 33 0.85 -2.47 -0.18
CA ARG A 33 -0.30 -2.09 -1.00
C ARG A 33 0.15 -1.89 -2.46
N PRO A 34 -0.15 -2.83 -3.38
CA PRO A 34 0.13 -2.64 -4.79
C PRO A 34 -0.52 -1.37 -5.34
N ASP A 35 0.03 -0.81 -6.40
CA ASP A 35 -0.48 0.37 -7.11
C ASP A 35 -0.58 1.66 -6.28
N SER A 36 -0.09 1.66 -5.05
CA SER A 36 -0.20 2.83 -4.18
C SER A 36 0.90 3.88 -4.40
N GLY A 37 2.03 3.48 -4.98
CA GLY A 37 3.11 4.40 -5.32
C GLY A 37 2.84 5.17 -6.61
N GLY A 38 2.94 6.49 -6.58
CA GLY A 38 2.74 7.35 -7.76
C GLY A 38 3.69 7.00 -8.90
N ALA A 39 3.17 6.99 -10.12
CA ALA A 39 3.95 6.73 -11.32
C ALA A 39 5.02 7.80 -11.57
N GLY A 40 6.16 7.41 -12.14
CA GLY A 40 7.25 8.35 -12.44
C GLY A 40 8.50 7.65 -12.94
N LYS A 41 9.46 8.43 -13.42
CA LYS A 41 10.83 7.91 -13.67
C LYS A 41 11.37 7.21 -12.42
N GLN A 42 11.15 7.82 -11.27
CA GLN A 42 11.28 7.21 -9.96
C GLN A 42 9.86 7.00 -9.40
N ARG A 43 9.42 5.74 -9.34
CA ARG A 43 8.14 5.38 -8.76
C ARG A 43 8.13 5.71 -7.25
N GLY A 44 7.01 6.20 -6.76
CA GLY A 44 6.78 6.37 -5.34
C GLY A 44 6.86 5.05 -4.57
N GLY A 45 7.25 5.09 -3.31
CA GLY A 45 7.20 3.92 -2.43
C GLY A 45 5.77 3.45 -2.20
N LEU A 46 5.58 2.16 -2.01
CA LEU A 46 4.28 1.60 -1.70
C LEU A 46 3.88 1.91 -0.26
N GLY A 47 2.61 2.13 -0.05
CA GLY A 47 1.96 2.08 1.23
C GLY A 47 1.77 0.64 1.72
N GLN A 48 0.92 0.46 2.71
CA GLN A 48 0.66 -0.82 3.34
C GLN A 48 -0.83 -1.04 3.51
N PHE A 49 -1.29 -2.27 3.38
CA PHE A 49 -2.56 -2.70 3.95
C PHE A 49 -2.33 -3.22 5.36
N MET A 50 -3.27 -2.89 6.24
CA MET A 50 -3.32 -3.44 7.59
C MET A 50 -4.77 -3.69 7.98
N GLU A 51 -5.04 -4.87 8.51
CA GLU A 51 -6.37 -5.27 8.97
C GLU A 51 -6.24 -5.76 10.41
N VAL A 52 -6.97 -5.10 11.31
CA VAL A 52 -6.86 -5.31 12.77
C VAL A 52 -8.24 -5.51 13.35
N GLY A 53 -8.39 -6.50 14.19
CA GLY A 53 -9.59 -6.77 14.97
C GLY A 53 -9.27 -7.02 16.44
N ALA A 54 -10.29 -7.04 17.29
CA ALA A 54 -10.14 -7.50 18.65
C ALA A 54 -10.17 -9.04 18.72
N ARG A 55 -9.56 -9.61 19.75
CA ARG A 55 -9.79 -11.01 20.11
C ARG A 55 -11.24 -11.23 20.53
N GLU A 56 -11.71 -12.46 20.41
CA GLU A 56 -13.05 -12.84 20.85
C GLU A 56 -13.33 -12.38 22.29
N GLY A 57 -14.52 -11.83 22.52
CA GLY A 57 -14.93 -11.27 23.79
C GLY A 57 -14.41 -9.87 24.09
N HIS A 58 -13.66 -9.24 23.18
CA HIS A 58 -13.15 -7.88 23.32
C HIS A 58 -13.70 -6.93 22.28
N GLU A 59 -13.78 -5.67 22.65
CA GLU A 59 -14.10 -4.52 21.81
C GLU A 59 -12.94 -3.53 21.85
N PHE A 60 -12.87 -2.63 20.90
CA PHE A 60 -11.87 -1.56 20.95
C PHE A 60 -12.34 -0.28 20.27
N ASP A 61 -11.72 0.80 20.69
CA ASP A 61 -11.81 2.09 20.01
C ASP A 61 -10.54 2.33 19.19
N ILE A 62 -10.66 2.92 18.03
CA ILE A 62 -9.54 3.45 17.28
C ILE A 62 -9.45 4.97 17.46
N GLN A 63 -8.28 5.47 17.84
CA GLN A 63 -7.96 6.89 17.82
C GLN A 63 -7.31 7.19 16.47
N ALA A 64 -8.16 7.55 15.49
CA ALA A 64 -7.70 7.81 14.14
C ALA A 64 -6.95 9.15 14.07
N MET A 65 -5.74 9.13 13.54
CA MET A 65 -4.91 10.29 13.24
C MET A 65 -4.24 10.14 11.88
N PHE A 66 -5.00 9.65 10.90
CA PHE A 66 -4.49 9.37 9.57
C PHE A 66 -4.27 10.65 8.78
N ASP A 67 -3.09 10.75 8.17
CA ASP A 67 -2.80 11.77 7.18
C ASP A 67 -3.05 11.25 5.76
N ARG A 68 -3.05 12.18 4.79
CA ARG A 68 -3.22 11.88 3.36
C ARG A 68 -4.54 11.19 3.01
N VAL A 69 -5.60 11.42 3.75
CA VAL A 69 -6.95 10.97 3.41
C VAL A 69 -7.46 11.78 2.23
N ASP A 70 -7.51 13.11 2.37
CA ASP A 70 -8.03 14.03 1.36
C ASP A 70 -6.94 14.63 0.47
N HIS A 71 -5.70 14.66 0.97
CA HIS A 71 -4.54 15.27 0.31
C HIS A 71 -3.40 14.26 0.14
N PRO A 72 -3.46 13.38 -0.87
CA PRO A 72 -2.38 12.44 -1.15
C PRO A 72 -1.09 13.15 -1.52
N ALA A 73 0.02 12.44 -1.50
CA ALA A 73 1.30 12.98 -1.90
C ALA A 73 1.30 13.37 -3.38
N ASN A 74 1.59 14.62 -3.70
CA ASN A 74 1.65 15.11 -5.07
C ASN A 74 3.00 14.78 -5.71
N GLY A 75 2.96 14.28 -6.96
CA GLY A 75 4.16 14.04 -7.76
C GLY A 75 4.87 15.33 -8.16
N ARG A 76 6.14 15.18 -8.52
CA ARG A 76 6.95 16.30 -9.00
C ARG A 76 7.60 16.00 -10.34
N ARG A 77 7.86 17.05 -11.13
CA ARG A 77 8.52 16.97 -12.46
C ARG A 77 7.86 15.96 -13.40
N GLY A 78 6.52 15.93 -13.43
CA GLY A 78 5.76 15.01 -14.27
C GLY A 78 5.50 13.63 -13.64
N GLY A 79 5.86 13.43 -12.38
CA GLY A 79 5.44 12.24 -11.62
C GLY A 79 3.98 12.33 -11.15
N GLY A 80 3.33 11.19 -11.02
CA GLY A 80 1.95 11.05 -10.55
C GLY A 80 1.82 11.09 -9.02
N PRO A 81 0.61 11.35 -8.50
CA PRO A 81 0.33 11.30 -7.07
C PRO A 81 0.44 9.88 -6.51
N GLY A 82 0.73 9.78 -5.22
CA GLY A 82 0.55 8.53 -4.48
C GLY A 82 -0.92 8.27 -4.16
N ALA A 83 -1.27 7.03 -3.85
CA ALA A 83 -2.62 6.70 -3.42
C ALA A 83 -2.94 7.34 -2.05
N PRO A 84 -4.20 7.77 -1.82
CA PRO A 84 -4.61 8.31 -0.52
C PRO A 84 -4.73 7.22 0.54
N THR A 85 -4.78 7.63 1.81
CA THR A 85 -5.21 6.76 2.91
C THR A 85 -6.71 6.48 2.80
N THR A 86 -7.09 5.22 3.01
CA THR A 86 -8.49 4.87 3.24
C THR A 86 -8.61 4.04 4.51
N ILE A 87 -9.72 4.23 5.23
CA ILE A 87 -10.04 3.47 6.43
C ILE A 87 -11.51 3.08 6.40
N ALA A 88 -11.80 1.82 6.67
CA ALA A 88 -13.15 1.28 6.69
C ALA A 88 -13.23 0.10 7.66
N GLN A 89 -14.42 -0.32 8.01
CA GLN A 89 -14.64 -1.63 8.60
C GLN A 89 -14.63 -2.71 7.51
N ASP A 90 -14.49 -3.97 7.91
CA ASP A 90 -14.44 -5.13 7.02
C ASP A 90 -15.73 -5.34 6.19
N ASP A 91 -16.85 -4.73 6.59
CA ASP A 91 -18.10 -4.70 5.82
C ASP A 91 -18.16 -3.56 4.78
N GLY A 92 -17.11 -2.76 4.67
CA GLY A 92 -17.05 -1.61 3.77
C GLY A 92 -17.58 -0.30 4.36
N THR A 93 -18.07 -0.30 5.60
CA THR A 93 -18.51 0.93 6.28
C THR A 93 -17.32 1.89 6.43
N LYS A 94 -17.39 3.03 5.77
CA LYS A 94 -16.32 4.04 5.81
C LYS A 94 -16.17 4.61 7.23
N MET A 95 -14.92 4.78 7.62
CA MET A 95 -14.54 5.40 8.88
C MET A 95 -13.86 6.75 8.64
N ASN A 96 -13.91 7.62 9.64
CA ASN A 96 -13.23 8.92 9.57
C ASN A 96 -11.72 8.76 9.76
N GLY A 97 -10.94 9.54 9.02
CA GLY A 97 -9.49 9.56 9.18
C GLY A 97 -9.01 10.22 10.48
N LYS A 98 -9.89 10.90 11.22
CA LYS A 98 -9.56 11.62 12.46
C LYS A 98 -10.59 11.34 13.55
N GLY A 99 -10.12 11.36 14.79
CA GLY A 99 -10.95 11.26 15.99
C GLY A 99 -11.14 9.83 16.51
N LYS A 100 -11.83 9.76 17.63
CA LYS A 100 -12.17 8.50 18.30
C LYS A 100 -13.34 7.83 17.58
N GLN A 101 -13.24 6.55 17.28
CA GLN A 101 -14.29 5.76 16.66
C GLN A 101 -14.37 4.39 17.29
N PHE A 102 -15.58 3.95 17.54
CA PHE A 102 -15.87 2.63 18.09
C PHE A 102 -15.86 1.58 16.98
N VAL A 103 -15.29 0.43 17.25
CA VAL A 103 -15.32 -0.75 16.39
C VAL A 103 -16.12 -1.83 17.09
N ALA A 104 -17.26 -2.18 16.50
CA ALA A 104 -18.20 -3.12 17.08
C ALA A 104 -17.56 -4.51 17.25
N HIS A 105 -18.09 -5.26 18.20
CA HIS A 105 -17.66 -6.64 18.46
C HIS A 105 -17.66 -7.49 17.19
N GLY A 106 -16.58 -8.26 16.98
CA GLY A 106 -16.41 -9.12 15.82
C GLY A 106 -16.06 -8.38 14.51
N ARG A 107 -15.98 -7.04 14.53
CA ARG A 107 -15.58 -6.25 13.36
C ARG A 107 -14.07 -6.01 13.33
N ARG A 108 -13.58 -5.75 12.13
CA ARG A 108 -12.18 -5.43 11.85
C ARG A 108 -12.06 -4.07 11.18
N VAL A 109 -10.98 -3.39 11.45
CA VAL A 109 -10.61 -2.15 10.76
C VAL A 109 -9.64 -2.48 9.65
N VAL A 110 -10.00 -2.10 8.43
CA VAL A 110 -9.18 -2.23 7.23
C VAL A 110 -8.58 -0.87 6.91
N MET A 111 -7.27 -0.77 6.99
CA MET A 111 -6.50 0.44 6.75
C MET A 111 -5.64 0.26 5.50
N ALA A 112 -5.84 1.13 4.51
CA ALA A 112 -4.97 1.21 3.36
C ALA A 112 -4.13 2.48 3.45
N PHE A 113 -2.90 2.35 3.92
CA PHE A 113 -1.96 3.45 4.09
C PHE A 113 -1.53 4.05 2.76
N PRO A 114 -1.15 5.33 2.72
CA PRO A 114 -0.86 6.05 1.49
C PRO A 114 0.46 5.60 0.88
N GLY A 115 0.55 5.69 -0.43
CA GLY A 115 1.82 5.58 -1.14
C GLY A 115 2.56 6.91 -1.25
N GLY A 116 3.85 6.84 -1.54
CA GLY A 116 4.66 7.99 -1.92
C GLY A 116 4.33 8.46 -3.34
N ALA A 117 4.62 9.73 -3.63
CA ALA A 117 4.44 10.28 -4.98
C ALA A 117 5.59 9.89 -5.93
N GLY A 118 5.32 9.89 -7.23
CA GLY A 118 6.31 9.72 -8.28
C GLY A 118 7.13 10.98 -8.52
N TYR A 119 8.31 10.79 -9.10
CA TYR A 119 9.20 11.88 -9.51
C TYR A 119 9.69 11.67 -10.95
N GLY A 120 9.59 12.70 -11.76
CA GLY A 120 9.92 12.66 -13.20
C GLY A 120 8.86 11.94 -14.02
N ALA A 121 8.87 12.14 -15.33
CA ALA A 121 7.90 11.53 -16.23
C ALA A 121 7.95 9.99 -16.17
N ALA A 122 6.79 9.34 -16.11
CA ALA A 122 6.69 7.87 -16.08
C ALA A 122 7.26 7.21 -17.34
N SER A 123 7.12 7.87 -18.51
CA SER A 123 7.70 7.43 -19.78
C SER A 123 9.23 7.36 -19.80
N ALA A 124 9.89 8.06 -18.86
CA ALA A 124 11.35 8.02 -18.73
C ALA A 124 11.83 6.90 -17.77
N ARG A 125 10.93 6.06 -17.23
CA ARG A 125 11.32 4.91 -16.41
C ARG A 125 11.87 3.79 -17.27
N ALA A 126 13.00 3.23 -16.86
CA ALA A 126 13.60 2.11 -17.58
C ALA A 126 12.62 0.91 -17.62
N LYS A 127 12.40 0.35 -18.81
CA LYS A 127 11.48 -0.78 -19.05
C LYS A 127 11.76 -1.95 -18.11
N ALA A 128 13.01 -2.34 -17.95
CA ALA A 128 13.41 -3.40 -17.02
C ALA A 128 12.99 -3.14 -15.57
N SER A 129 12.93 -1.87 -15.15
CA SER A 129 12.43 -1.51 -13.81
C SER A 129 10.91 -1.63 -13.69
N VAL A 130 10.18 -1.37 -14.77
CA VAL A 130 8.72 -1.57 -14.82
C VAL A 130 8.40 -3.06 -14.79
N MET A 131 9.12 -3.87 -15.57
CA MET A 131 8.96 -5.33 -15.58
C MET A 131 9.24 -5.95 -14.19
N ARG A 132 10.30 -5.51 -13.52
CA ARG A 132 10.59 -5.94 -12.13
C ARG A 132 9.50 -5.50 -11.14
N ASP A 133 8.98 -4.29 -11.25
CA ASP A 133 7.89 -3.83 -10.38
C ASP A 133 6.63 -4.70 -10.59
N LEU A 134 6.33 -5.08 -11.83
CA LEU A 134 5.23 -5.98 -12.17
C LEU A 134 5.48 -7.39 -11.62
N ALA A 135 6.66 -7.96 -11.84
CA ALA A 135 7.05 -9.29 -11.36
C ALA A 135 6.95 -9.41 -9.84
N ARG A 136 7.31 -8.35 -9.11
CA ARG A 136 7.23 -8.28 -7.65
C ARG A 136 5.83 -7.94 -7.11
N GLY A 137 4.84 -7.79 -7.97
CA GLY A 137 3.48 -7.40 -7.57
C GLY A 137 3.37 -5.98 -7.02
N TYR A 138 4.35 -5.12 -7.26
CA TYR A 138 4.31 -3.72 -6.81
C TYR A 138 3.36 -2.86 -7.63
N ILE A 139 3.20 -3.22 -8.90
CA ILE A 139 2.21 -2.64 -9.81
C ILE A 139 1.41 -3.75 -10.48
N SER A 140 0.14 -3.47 -10.77
CA SER A 140 -0.71 -4.36 -11.55
C SER A 140 -0.41 -4.23 -13.04
N VAL A 141 -0.88 -5.20 -13.82
CA VAL A 141 -0.87 -5.14 -15.30
C VAL A 141 -1.58 -3.87 -15.79
N ALA A 142 -2.67 -3.49 -15.15
CA ALA A 142 -3.43 -2.29 -15.52
C ALA A 142 -2.57 -1.01 -15.36
N VAL A 143 -1.85 -0.87 -14.27
CA VAL A 143 -0.94 0.26 -14.01
C VAL A 143 0.27 0.21 -14.93
N ALA A 144 0.85 -0.97 -15.19
CA ALA A 144 1.97 -1.13 -16.12
C ALA A 144 1.60 -0.64 -17.54
N LYS A 145 0.39 -0.96 -18.00
CA LYS A 145 -0.12 -0.49 -19.30
C LYS A 145 -0.45 1.00 -19.29
N ARG A 146 -1.26 1.43 -18.34
CA ARG A 146 -1.79 2.80 -18.27
C ARG A 146 -0.71 3.86 -18.06
N ASP A 147 0.18 3.63 -17.10
CA ASP A 147 1.11 4.65 -16.61
C ASP A 147 2.49 4.54 -17.25
N TYR A 148 2.89 3.34 -17.65
CA TYR A 148 4.22 3.09 -18.19
C TYR A 148 4.22 2.61 -19.64
N ALA A 149 3.05 2.46 -20.26
CA ALA A 149 2.89 1.99 -21.64
C ALA A 149 3.64 0.67 -21.90
N LEU A 150 3.68 -0.25 -20.93
CA LEU A 150 4.33 -1.55 -21.08
C LEU A 150 3.57 -2.39 -22.12
N ALA A 151 4.28 -2.92 -23.11
CA ALA A 151 3.69 -3.69 -24.20
C ALA A 151 3.19 -5.06 -23.72
N ASP A 152 2.18 -5.61 -24.39
CA ASP A 152 1.60 -6.91 -24.05
C ASP A 152 2.62 -8.05 -24.13
N ALA A 153 3.55 -8.00 -25.08
CA ALA A 153 4.64 -8.98 -25.19
C ALA A 153 5.56 -8.96 -23.97
N ASP A 154 5.88 -7.78 -23.43
CA ASP A 154 6.71 -7.65 -22.23
C ASP A 154 5.95 -8.15 -20.99
N ILE A 155 4.65 -7.90 -20.92
CA ILE A 155 3.79 -8.40 -19.84
C ILE A 155 3.73 -9.93 -19.89
N ALA A 156 3.54 -10.53 -21.06
CA ALA A 156 3.55 -11.98 -21.24
C ALA A 156 4.87 -12.58 -20.74
N THR A 157 6.01 -11.99 -21.13
CA THR A 157 7.34 -12.42 -20.66
C THR A 157 7.43 -12.41 -19.13
N VAL A 158 6.91 -11.36 -18.48
CA VAL A 158 6.89 -11.27 -17.00
C VAL A 158 6.02 -12.37 -16.40
N MET A 159 4.81 -12.60 -16.96
CA MET A 159 3.90 -13.62 -16.45
C MET A 159 4.47 -15.04 -16.59
N ASP A 160 5.13 -15.34 -17.71
CA ASP A 160 5.79 -16.62 -17.96
C ASP A 160 6.95 -16.83 -16.97
N ALA A 161 7.73 -15.79 -16.70
CA ALA A 161 8.81 -15.86 -15.71
C ALA A 161 8.29 -16.11 -14.30
N ILE A 162 7.19 -15.42 -13.89
CA ILE A 162 6.54 -15.67 -12.59
C ILE A 162 6.07 -17.13 -12.51
N ALA A 163 5.41 -17.64 -13.56
CA ALA A 163 4.89 -18.99 -13.59
C ALA A 163 6.00 -20.07 -13.52
N SER A 164 7.18 -19.77 -14.09
CA SER A 164 8.35 -20.67 -14.08
C SER A 164 9.28 -20.48 -12.87
N GLY A 165 8.99 -19.51 -11.98
CA GLY A 165 9.82 -19.20 -10.82
C GLY A 165 11.18 -18.57 -11.17
N GLN A 166 11.28 -17.91 -12.33
CA GLN A 166 12.49 -17.22 -12.76
C GLN A 166 12.52 -15.77 -12.26
N ASP A 167 13.68 -15.28 -11.85
CA ASP A 167 13.90 -13.87 -11.54
C ASP A 167 13.98 -13.02 -12.82
N ILE A 168 13.40 -11.79 -12.75
CA ILE A 168 13.41 -10.79 -13.82
C ILE A 168 14.28 -9.59 -13.41
#